data_4aafa69245152cb7725178a02a358b98
#
_entry.id   4aafa69245152cb7725178a02a358b98
#
_cell.length_a   1.000
_cell.length_b   1.000
_cell.length_c   1.000
_cell.angle_alpha   90.00
_cell.angle_beta   90.00
_cell.angle_gamma   90.00
#
_symmetry.space_group_name_H-M   'P 1'
#
loop_
_entity.id
_entity.type
_entity.pdbx_description
1 polymer ?
#
loop_
_entity_poly.entity_id
_entity_poly.type
_entity_poly.pdbx_seq_one_letter_code
_entity_poly.pdbx_strand_id
1 'polypeptide(L)'
;KIVSIDAGRKYFSPEQLKEIIDKAKHYGYTDLHLLVGNDGLRFMLDDMSITANGKTYASDDVKRAIEKGTNDYYNDPNGNHLTESQMTDLINYAKDKGIGLIPTVNSPGHMDAILNAMKELGIQNPNFNYFGKESARTVDLDNEQAVAFTKALIDKYAAYFAKKTEIFNIGLDEYANDATNAKGWSVLQADKYYPNEGYPVKGYEKFIAYANDLARIVKSHGLKPMAFNDGIYYN
;
A
#
# COMPACT_ATOMS: atom_id res chain seq x y z
N LYS A 1 -11.41 1.87 20.05
CA LYS A 1 -12.28 2.12 18.85
C LYS A 1 -11.43 2.79 17.78
N ILE A 2 -11.53 2.30 16.53
CA ILE A 2 -10.77 2.79 15.39
C ILE A 2 -11.72 3.50 14.43
N VAL A 3 -11.38 4.69 13.95
CA VAL A 3 -12.00 5.34 12.80
C VAL A 3 -11.06 5.22 11.61
N SER A 4 -11.58 4.84 10.43
CA SER A 4 -10.78 4.69 9.19
C SER A 4 -11.10 5.80 8.21
N ILE A 5 -10.04 6.36 7.62
CA ILE A 5 -10.12 7.37 6.56
C ILE A 5 -9.27 6.93 5.38
N ASP A 6 -9.88 6.86 4.21
CA ASP A 6 -9.18 6.58 2.96
C ASP A 6 -8.61 7.87 2.36
N ALA A 7 -7.36 8.13 2.69
CA ALA A 7 -6.59 9.26 2.19
C ALA A 7 -5.66 8.88 1.02
N GLY A 8 -5.81 7.68 0.47
CA GLY A 8 -5.16 7.27 -0.77
C GLY A 8 -6.01 7.62 -1.99
N ARG A 9 -7.30 7.29 -1.95
CA ARG A 9 -8.24 7.58 -3.04
C ARG A 9 -8.53 9.07 -3.20
N LYS A 10 -8.44 9.84 -2.12
CA LYS A 10 -8.66 11.28 -2.12
C LYS A 10 -7.62 11.98 -1.25
N TYR A 11 -7.21 13.19 -1.66
CA TYR A 11 -6.33 14.02 -0.84
C TYR A 11 -7.10 14.64 0.33
N PHE A 12 -6.48 14.60 1.50
CA PHE A 12 -6.89 15.34 2.69
C PHE A 12 -5.75 16.22 3.15
N SER A 13 -6.04 17.50 3.38
CA SER A 13 -5.02 18.41 3.91
C SER A 13 -4.68 18.09 5.37
N PRO A 14 -3.52 18.54 5.87
CA PRO A 14 -3.17 18.37 7.29
C PRO A 14 -4.24 18.94 8.23
N GLU A 15 -4.86 20.06 7.87
CA GLU A 15 -5.91 20.71 8.65
C GLU A 15 -7.17 19.86 8.72
N GLN A 16 -7.60 19.30 7.59
CA GLN A 16 -8.75 18.37 7.55
C GLN A 16 -8.51 17.13 8.39
N LEU A 17 -7.30 16.57 8.33
CA LEU A 17 -6.94 15.40 9.14
C LEU A 17 -6.88 15.73 10.64
N LYS A 18 -6.42 16.91 11.03
CA LYS A 18 -6.47 17.37 12.42
C LYS A 18 -7.91 17.53 12.92
N GLU A 19 -8.81 18.08 12.10
CA GLU A 19 -10.24 18.14 12.44
C GLU A 19 -10.85 16.74 12.63
N ILE A 20 -10.45 15.77 11.82
CA ILE A 20 -10.89 14.37 11.97
C ILE A 20 -10.36 13.78 13.28
N ILE A 21 -9.11 14.04 13.65
CA ILE A 21 -8.52 13.63 14.92
C ILE A 21 -9.30 14.23 16.11
N ASP A 22 -9.63 15.52 16.06
CA ASP A 22 -10.40 16.17 17.11
C ASP A 22 -11.80 15.56 17.26
N LYS A 23 -12.47 15.28 16.14
CA LYS A 23 -13.76 14.58 16.14
C LYS A 23 -13.63 13.14 16.68
N ALA A 24 -12.59 12.41 16.25
CA ALA A 24 -12.33 11.08 16.77
C ALA A 24 -12.17 11.08 18.29
N LYS A 25 -11.39 12.01 18.81
CA LYS A 25 -11.23 12.20 20.26
C LYS A 25 -12.55 12.53 20.94
N HIS A 26 -13.32 13.45 20.39
CA HIS A 26 -14.61 13.87 20.94
C HIS A 26 -15.59 12.69 21.07
N TYR A 27 -15.61 11.79 20.07
CA TYR A 27 -16.50 10.63 20.05
C TYR A 27 -15.91 9.36 20.71
N GLY A 28 -14.79 9.50 21.42
CA GLY A 28 -14.18 8.42 22.20
C GLY A 28 -13.54 7.32 21.36
N TYR A 29 -13.04 7.65 20.15
CA TYR A 29 -12.15 6.79 19.40
C TYR A 29 -10.75 6.83 20.03
N THR A 30 -10.00 5.76 19.85
CA THR A 30 -8.63 5.60 20.37
C THR A 30 -7.58 5.71 19.28
N ASP A 31 -7.97 5.44 18.02
CA ASP A 31 -7.05 5.37 16.89
C ASP A 31 -7.68 5.93 15.63
N LEU A 32 -6.85 6.57 14.81
CA LEU A 32 -7.12 6.92 13.42
C LEU A 32 -6.36 5.95 12.51
N HIS A 33 -7.08 5.12 11.78
CA HIS A 33 -6.56 4.31 10.71
C HIS A 33 -6.56 5.14 9.42
N LEU A 34 -5.36 5.48 8.93
CA LEU A 34 -5.16 6.39 7.80
C LEU A 34 -4.55 5.64 6.62
N LEU A 35 -5.35 5.38 5.60
CA LEU A 35 -4.90 4.75 4.37
C LEU A 35 -4.24 5.82 3.49
N VAL A 36 -2.92 5.91 3.49
CA VAL A 36 -2.17 6.86 2.65
C VAL A 36 -1.78 6.26 1.31
N GLY A 37 -1.68 4.93 1.23
CA GLY A 37 -1.51 4.15 0.01
C GLY A 37 -2.70 3.21 -0.17
N ASN A 38 -3.65 3.59 -1.02
CA ASN A 38 -4.84 2.82 -1.38
C ASN A 38 -5.35 3.34 -2.72
N ASP A 39 -5.10 2.63 -3.80
CA ASP A 39 -5.17 3.04 -5.20
C ASP A 39 -4.18 4.21 -5.49
N GLY A 40 -4.39 5.40 -4.96
CA GLY A 40 -3.39 6.47 -4.93
C GLY A 40 -2.37 6.28 -3.81
N LEU A 41 -1.22 6.93 -3.93
CA LEU A 41 -0.22 7.01 -2.86
C LEU A 41 0.02 8.48 -2.51
N ARG A 42 -0.57 8.93 -1.40
CA ARG A 42 -0.67 10.35 -1.05
C ARG A 42 0.11 10.73 0.21
N PHE A 43 1.24 10.07 0.38
CA PHE A 43 2.25 10.43 1.36
C PHE A 43 3.63 10.13 0.80
N MET A 44 4.53 11.11 0.81
CA MET A 44 5.90 10.92 0.37
C MET A 44 6.91 11.34 1.44
N LEU A 45 7.96 10.52 1.56
CA LEU A 45 9.13 10.82 2.38
C LEU A 45 10.04 11.84 1.67
N ASP A 46 10.89 12.51 2.41
CA ASP A 46 11.90 13.41 1.86
C ASP A 46 12.88 12.66 0.96
N ASP A 47 13.29 11.46 1.37
CA ASP A 47 14.04 10.53 0.53
C ASP A 47 13.15 9.36 0.10
N MET A 48 12.81 9.32 -1.18
CA MET A 48 12.04 8.23 -1.82
C MET A 48 12.91 7.30 -2.66
N SER A 49 14.25 7.34 -2.51
CA SER A 49 15.13 6.41 -3.22
C SER A 49 14.79 4.96 -2.86
N ILE A 50 14.77 4.09 -3.86
CA ILE A 50 14.46 2.66 -3.70
C ILE A 50 15.60 1.86 -4.29
N THR A 51 16.13 0.92 -3.50
CA THR A 51 17.07 -0.09 -4.01
C THR A 51 16.38 -1.44 -3.94
N ALA A 52 16.19 -2.05 -5.09
CA ALA A 52 15.51 -3.33 -5.22
C ALA A 52 16.09 -4.13 -6.39
N ASN A 53 16.26 -5.43 -6.19
CA ASN A 53 16.72 -6.35 -7.24
C ASN A 53 18.01 -5.89 -7.95
N GLY A 54 18.97 -5.37 -7.18
CA GLY A 54 20.28 -4.91 -7.70
C GLY A 54 20.26 -3.57 -8.43
N LYS A 55 19.11 -2.86 -8.45
CA LYS A 55 18.96 -1.55 -9.08
C LYS A 55 18.55 -0.50 -8.05
N THR A 56 19.15 0.69 -8.15
CA THR A 56 18.78 1.85 -7.35
C THR A 56 17.99 2.85 -8.22
N TYR A 57 16.81 3.23 -7.75
CA TYR A 57 15.97 4.27 -8.32
C TYR A 57 16.15 5.54 -7.49
N ALA A 58 16.55 6.64 -8.15
CA ALA A 58 16.83 7.90 -7.45
C ALA A 58 15.56 8.50 -6.84
N SER A 59 15.71 9.17 -5.71
CA SER A 59 14.58 9.76 -4.96
C SER A 59 13.69 10.65 -5.81
N ASP A 60 14.26 11.57 -6.57
CA ASP A 60 13.49 12.50 -7.40
C ASP A 60 12.73 11.81 -8.53
N ASP A 61 13.31 10.74 -9.09
CA ASP A 61 12.63 9.94 -10.11
C ASP A 61 11.45 9.17 -9.52
N VAL A 62 11.62 8.59 -8.34
CA VAL A 62 10.54 7.87 -7.63
C VAL A 62 9.44 8.83 -7.23
N LYS A 63 9.78 10.02 -6.69
CA LYS A 63 8.78 11.05 -6.34
C LYS A 63 7.94 11.46 -7.55
N ARG A 64 8.58 11.81 -8.67
CA ARG A 64 7.88 12.18 -9.90
C ARG A 64 6.99 11.07 -10.42
N ALA A 65 7.50 9.83 -10.41
CA ALA A 65 6.75 8.67 -10.88
C ALA A 65 5.51 8.40 -10.01
N ILE A 66 5.62 8.49 -8.69
CA ILE A 66 4.49 8.29 -7.76
C ILE A 66 3.49 9.44 -7.87
N GLU A 67 3.95 10.69 -7.95
CA GLU A 67 3.07 11.85 -8.14
C GLU A 67 2.26 11.73 -9.43
N LYS A 68 2.92 11.37 -10.54
CA LYS A 68 2.27 11.10 -11.81
C LYS A 68 1.28 9.94 -11.69
N GLY A 69 1.70 8.82 -11.12
CA GLY A 69 0.85 7.64 -10.96
C GLY A 69 -0.40 7.91 -10.11
N THR A 70 -0.27 8.73 -9.08
CA THR A 70 -1.37 9.19 -8.24
C THR A 70 -2.32 10.10 -9.04
N ASN A 71 -1.80 11.04 -9.84
CA ASN A 71 -2.60 11.90 -10.70
C ASN A 71 -3.30 11.10 -11.82
N ASP A 72 -2.64 10.09 -12.39
CA ASP A 72 -3.25 9.22 -13.39
C ASP A 72 -4.43 8.41 -12.81
N TYR A 73 -4.34 8.03 -11.53
CA TYR A 73 -5.47 7.43 -10.82
C TYR A 73 -6.59 8.45 -10.57
N TYR A 74 -6.28 9.55 -9.88
CA TYR A 74 -7.20 10.64 -9.62
C TYR A 74 -6.43 11.95 -9.35
N ASN A 75 -6.52 12.87 -10.30
CA ASN A 75 -5.93 14.20 -10.16
C ASN A 75 -6.82 15.06 -9.26
N ASP A 76 -6.56 15.00 -7.94
CA ASP A 76 -7.36 15.72 -6.96
C ASP A 76 -7.04 17.23 -7.01
N PRO A 77 -8.04 18.11 -7.19
CA PRO A 77 -7.81 19.54 -7.28
C PRO A 77 -7.33 20.18 -5.96
N ASN A 78 -7.44 19.47 -4.84
CA ASN A 78 -7.06 19.97 -3.51
C ASN A 78 -5.61 19.65 -3.12
N GLY A 79 -4.95 18.73 -3.82
CA GLY A 79 -3.57 18.35 -3.59
C GLY A 79 -3.24 16.94 -4.04
N ASN A 80 -1.96 16.61 -4.05
CA ASN A 80 -1.49 15.29 -4.46
C ASN A 80 -1.15 14.39 -3.27
N HIS A 81 -0.29 14.88 -2.35
CA HIS A 81 0.23 14.08 -1.24
C HIS A 81 0.61 14.94 -0.03
N LEU A 82 0.70 14.30 1.13
CA LEU A 82 1.31 14.85 2.33
C LEU A 82 2.83 14.72 2.25
N THR A 83 3.55 15.72 2.76
CA THR A 83 5.01 15.68 2.95
C THR A 83 5.37 14.92 4.23
N GLU A 84 6.64 14.52 4.35
CA GLU A 84 7.16 13.88 5.55
C GLU A 84 6.98 14.77 6.81
N SER A 85 7.28 16.07 6.71
CA SER A 85 7.09 16.99 7.83
C SER A 85 5.63 17.14 8.22
N GLN A 86 4.71 17.22 7.26
CA GLN A 86 3.26 17.28 7.52
C GLN A 86 2.77 16.02 8.24
N MET A 87 3.25 14.85 7.83
CA MET A 87 2.89 13.58 8.49
C MET A 87 3.46 13.49 9.90
N THR A 88 4.71 13.92 10.11
CA THR A 88 5.32 13.96 11.44
C THR A 88 4.53 14.87 12.39
N ASP A 89 4.15 16.06 11.93
CA ASP A 89 3.32 16.99 12.70
C ASP A 89 1.94 16.40 13.01
N LEU A 90 1.33 15.69 12.06
CA LEU A 90 0.04 15.02 12.23
C LEU A 90 0.11 13.92 13.29
N ILE A 91 1.18 13.10 13.26
CA ILE A 91 1.40 12.03 14.27
C ILE A 91 1.55 12.63 15.65
N ASN A 92 2.34 13.70 15.78
CA ASN A 92 2.53 14.39 17.07
C ASN A 92 1.21 15.00 17.56
N TYR A 93 0.46 15.64 16.68
CA TYR A 93 -0.86 16.19 17.00
C TYR A 93 -1.83 15.11 17.50
N ALA A 94 -1.91 13.97 16.82
CA ALA A 94 -2.73 12.86 17.23
C ALA A 94 -2.31 12.32 18.60
N LYS A 95 -1.01 12.14 18.83
CA LYS A 95 -0.43 11.68 20.08
C LYS A 95 -0.78 12.62 21.24
N ASP A 96 -0.68 13.93 21.05
CA ASP A 96 -1.03 14.94 22.06
C ASP A 96 -2.52 14.89 22.43
N LYS A 97 -3.37 14.46 21.51
CA LYS A 97 -4.80 14.20 21.74
C LYS A 97 -5.10 12.81 22.33
N GLY A 98 -4.09 11.96 22.47
CA GLY A 98 -4.24 10.57 22.92
C GLY A 98 -4.91 9.68 21.85
N ILE A 99 -4.70 9.99 20.58
CA ILE A 99 -5.14 9.20 19.41
C ILE A 99 -3.92 8.54 18.78
N GLY A 100 -3.94 7.21 18.67
CA GLY A 100 -2.95 6.46 17.90
C GLY A 100 -3.18 6.65 16.39
N LEU A 101 -2.10 6.60 15.60
CA LEU A 101 -2.20 6.60 14.15
C LEU A 101 -1.79 5.23 13.61
N ILE A 102 -2.63 4.65 12.75
CA ILE A 102 -2.37 3.38 12.06
C ILE A 102 -2.25 3.69 10.56
N PRO A 103 -1.04 3.79 10.01
CA PRO A 103 -0.88 4.03 8.58
C PRO A 103 -1.11 2.75 7.77
N THR A 104 -1.59 2.91 6.53
CA THR A 104 -1.69 1.84 5.54
C THR A 104 -1.00 2.24 4.25
N VAL A 105 -0.15 1.35 3.74
CA VAL A 105 0.26 1.30 2.33
C VAL A 105 -0.15 -0.08 1.82
N ASN A 106 -1.20 -0.09 0.99
CA ASN A 106 -1.86 -1.32 0.55
C ASN A 106 -1.08 -2.02 -0.57
N SER A 107 -1.03 -3.34 -0.49
CA SER A 107 -0.55 -4.25 -1.53
C SER A 107 -1.02 -5.68 -1.18
N PRO A 108 -1.02 -6.64 -2.11
CA PRO A 108 -0.64 -6.60 -3.52
C PRO A 108 -1.73 -6.06 -4.45
N GLY A 109 -2.90 -5.71 -3.92
CA GLY A 109 -3.97 -4.98 -4.58
C GLY A 109 -3.95 -3.49 -4.23
N HIS A 110 -4.88 -2.72 -4.80
CA HIS A 110 -5.02 -1.27 -4.56
C HIS A 110 -3.75 -0.46 -4.82
N MET A 111 -2.98 -0.85 -5.86
CA MET A 111 -1.65 -0.31 -6.14
C MET A 111 -1.61 0.56 -7.41
N ASP A 112 -2.72 1.13 -7.87
CA ASP A 112 -2.81 1.87 -9.14
C ASP A 112 -1.65 2.86 -9.31
N ALA A 113 -1.44 3.75 -8.36
CA ALA A 113 -0.36 4.74 -8.41
C ALA A 113 1.03 4.10 -8.40
N ILE A 114 1.24 3.07 -7.59
CA ILE A 114 2.54 2.39 -7.46
C ILE A 114 2.86 1.60 -8.75
N LEU A 115 1.87 0.93 -9.35
CA LEU A 115 2.03 0.21 -10.60
C LEU A 115 2.36 1.16 -11.75
N ASN A 116 1.64 2.29 -11.85
CA ASN A 116 1.93 3.32 -12.83
C ASN A 116 3.34 3.90 -12.63
N ALA A 117 3.73 4.14 -11.37
CA ALA A 117 5.09 4.60 -11.04
C ALA A 117 6.16 3.59 -11.46
N MET A 118 5.93 2.29 -11.24
CA MET A 118 6.87 1.25 -11.69
C MET A 118 7.07 1.27 -13.20
N LYS A 119 6.00 1.44 -13.98
CA LYS A 119 6.08 1.57 -15.45
C LYS A 119 6.92 2.79 -15.85
N GLU A 120 6.69 3.94 -15.25
CA GLU A 120 7.47 5.17 -15.47
C GLU A 120 8.97 4.98 -15.13
N LEU A 121 9.28 4.15 -14.14
CA LEU A 121 10.64 3.81 -13.73
C LEU A 121 11.27 2.69 -14.56
N GLY A 122 10.57 2.19 -15.58
CA GLY A 122 11.07 1.18 -16.52
C GLY A 122 10.92 -0.27 -16.05
N ILE A 123 10.13 -0.54 -15.00
CA ILE A 123 9.75 -1.90 -14.61
C ILE A 123 8.70 -2.40 -15.60
N GLN A 124 9.02 -3.49 -16.29
CA GLN A 124 8.18 -4.04 -17.35
C GLN A 124 7.09 -4.94 -16.76
N ASN A 125 5.87 -4.82 -17.28
CA ASN A 125 4.72 -5.68 -16.96
C ASN A 125 4.49 -5.90 -15.45
N PRO A 126 4.43 -4.83 -14.62
CA PRO A 126 4.29 -5.00 -13.17
C PRO A 126 2.90 -5.45 -12.76
N ASN A 127 1.90 -5.24 -13.62
CA ASN A 127 0.50 -5.52 -13.33
C ASN A 127 0.18 -7.01 -13.55
N PHE A 128 -0.60 -7.57 -12.65
CA PHE A 128 -1.19 -8.89 -12.83
C PHE A 128 -2.02 -8.95 -14.11
N ASN A 129 -1.81 -10.00 -14.88
CA ASN A 129 -2.54 -10.23 -16.14
C ASN A 129 -3.19 -11.61 -16.11
N TYR A 130 -4.52 -11.64 -16.16
CA TYR A 130 -5.31 -12.85 -16.21
C TYR A 130 -5.85 -13.09 -17.62
N PHE A 131 -5.20 -13.98 -18.36
CA PHE A 131 -5.57 -14.36 -19.74
C PHE A 131 -5.80 -13.15 -20.67
N GLY A 132 -4.84 -12.22 -20.70
CA GLY A 132 -4.91 -11.02 -21.55
C GLY A 132 -5.68 -9.85 -20.94
N LYS A 133 -6.24 -10.01 -19.73
CA LYS A 133 -6.89 -8.93 -19.00
C LYS A 133 -5.96 -8.42 -17.90
N GLU A 134 -5.35 -7.27 -18.16
CA GLU A 134 -4.47 -6.61 -17.19
C GLU A 134 -5.29 -5.98 -16.07
N SER A 135 -4.86 -6.20 -14.83
CA SER A 135 -5.39 -5.51 -13.67
C SER A 135 -4.83 -4.09 -13.60
N ALA A 136 -5.68 -3.10 -13.34
CA ALA A 136 -5.24 -1.73 -13.13
C ALA A 136 -4.55 -1.53 -11.76
N ARG A 137 -4.83 -2.39 -10.78
CA ARG A 137 -4.50 -2.17 -9.36
C ARG A 137 -3.76 -3.28 -8.66
N THR A 138 -3.50 -4.40 -9.32
CA THR A 138 -2.92 -5.59 -8.71
C THR A 138 -1.54 -5.89 -9.29
N VAL A 139 -0.52 -6.02 -8.42
CA VAL A 139 0.83 -6.41 -8.86
C VAL A 139 0.87 -7.89 -9.25
N ASP A 140 1.65 -8.20 -10.27
CA ASP A 140 1.97 -9.58 -10.61
C ASP A 140 2.97 -10.16 -9.61
N LEU A 141 2.54 -11.12 -8.80
CA LEU A 141 3.39 -11.76 -7.80
C LEU A 141 4.48 -12.66 -8.41
N ASP A 142 4.40 -12.97 -9.71
CA ASP A 142 5.46 -13.64 -10.45
C ASP A 142 6.51 -12.67 -11.03
N ASN A 143 6.24 -11.38 -11.01
CA ASN A 143 7.20 -10.36 -11.44
C ASN A 143 8.16 -10.02 -10.28
N GLU A 144 9.32 -10.66 -10.24
CA GLU A 144 10.30 -10.49 -9.17
C GLU A 144 10.74 -9.03 -8.98
N GLN A 145 10.90 -8.27 -10.08
CA GLN A 145 11.32 -6.88 -10.02
C GLN A 145 10.22 -6.00 -9.41
N ALA A 146 8.96 -6.18 -9.80
CA ALA A 146 7.83 -5.45 -9.26
C ALA A 146 7.59 -5.79 -7.78
N VAL A 147 7.69 -7.06 -7.41
CA VAL A 147 7.55 -7.51 -6.03
C VAL A 147 8.69 -6.96 -5.16
N ALA A 148 9.93 -7.00 -5.62
CA ALA A 148 11.07 -6.47 -4.89
C ALA A 148 10.96 -4.96 -4.69
N PHE A 149 10.52 -4.21 -5.71
CA PHE A 149 10.27 -2.77 -5.60
C PHE A 149 9.18 -2.47 -4.57
N THR A 150 8.07 -3.20 -4.61
CA THR A 150 6.95 -3.02 -3.67
C THR A 150 7.39 -3.28 -2.24
N LYS A 151 8.11 -4.38 -1.99
CA LYS A 151 8.64 -4.71 -0.66
C LYS A 151 9.61 -3.65 -0.14
N ALA A 152 10.51 -3.15 -1.00
CA ALA A 152 11.45 -2.09 -0.64
C ALA A 152 10.74 -0.76 -0.32
N LEU A 153 9.68 -0.43 -1.05
CA LEU A 153 8.84 0.74 -0.77
C LEU A 153 8.14 0.63 0.59
N ILE A 154 7.54 -0.52 0.88
CA ILE A 154 6.87 -0.77 2.17
C ILE A 154 7.90 -0.77 3.32
N ASP A 155 9.07 -1.36 3.12
CA ASP A 155 10.16 -1.32 4.09
C ASP A 155 10.56 0.12 4.45
N LYS A 156 10.67 0.97 3.44
CA LYS A 156 10.99 2.40 3.63
C LYS A 156 9.91 3.13 4.44
N TYR A 157 8.63 2.91 4.15
CA TYR A 157 7.53 3.50 4.93
C TYR A 157 7.48 2.94 6.36
N ALA A 158 7.66 1.63 6.54
CA ALA A 158 7.70 1.02 7.87
C ALA A 158 8.87 1.58 8.70
N ALA A 159 10.04 1.79 8.11
CA ALA A 159 11.18 2.43 8.76
C ALA A 159 10.85 3.85 9.24
N TYR A 160 10.14 4.63 8.43
CA TYR A 160 9.70 5.98 8.82
C TYR A 160 8.73 5.95 10.01
N PHE A 161 7.73 5.05 9.98
CA PHE A 161 6.72 4.95 11.03
C PHE A 161 7.25 4.27 12.31
N ALA A 162 8.38 3.59 12.25
CA ALA A 162 9.02 2.98 13.41
C ALA A 162 9.22 4.01 14.54
N LYS A 163 8.89 3.62 15.78
CA LYS A 163 8.94 4.48 16.96
C LYS A 163 7.98 5.69 16.95
N LYS A 164 7.24 5.90 15.89
CA LYS A 164 6.23 6.97 15.76
C LYS A 164 4.81 6.43 15.94
N THR A 165 4.58 5.21 15.47
CA THR A 165 3.31 4.48 15.61
C THR A 165 3.58 3.08 16.14
N GLU A 166 2.54 2.34 16.55
CA GLU A 166 2.66 0.97 17.03
C GLU A 166 2.32 -0.08 15.97
N ILE A 167 1.39 0.27 15.09
CA ILE A 167 0.79 -0.64 14.10
C ILE A 167 1.04 -0.07 12.71
N PHE A 168 1.29 -0.96 11.76
CA PHE A 168 1.32 -0.65 10.32
C PHE A 168 0.43 -1.64 9.58
N ASN A 169 -0.55 -1.14 8.82
CA ASN A 169 -1.44 -1.99 8.03
C ASN A 169 -0.86 -2.21 6.64
N ILE A 170 -0.67 -3.47 6.27
CA ILE A 170 -0.11 -3.90 4.98
C ILE A 170 -1.17 -4.13 3.90
N GLY A 171 -2.46 -3.92 4.21
CA GLY A 171 -3.56 -4.07 3.26
C GLY A 171 -4.03 -5.51 3.10
N LEU A 172 -3.78 -6.13 1.95
CA LEU A 172 -4.10 -7.51 1.54
C LEU A 172 -5.54 -7.75 1.08
N ASP A 173 -6.36 -6.73 0.96
CA ASP A 173 -7.74 -6.85 0.51
C ASP A 173 -7.86 -6.86 -1.02
N GLU A 174 -8.92 -7.49 -1.50
CA GLU A 174 -9.43 -7.45 -2.87
C GLU A 174 -8.41 -7.78 -3.98
N TYR A 175 -7.44 -8.67 -3.72
CA TYR A 175 -6.44 -9.05 -4.71
C TYR A 175 -7.09 -9.60 -5.99
N ALA A 176 -6.72 -9.03 -7.14
CA ALA A 176 -7.17 -9.41 -8.49
C ALA A 176 -8.68 -9.31 -8.77
N ASN A 177 -9.48 -8.64 -7.94
CA ASN A 177 -10.92 -8.49 -8.17
C ASN A 177 -11.25 -7.84 -9.51
N ASP A 178 -10.50 -6.80 -9.90
CA ASP A 178 -10.72 -6.05 -11.13
C ASP A 178 -10.36 -6.83 -12.40
N ALA A 179 -9.38 -7.73 -12.33
CA ALA A 179 -8.95 -8.53 -13.49
C ALA A 179 -9.95 -9.63 -13.84
N THR A 180 -10.64 -10.19 -12.85
CA THR A 180 -11.49 -11.38 -13.02
C THR A 180 -12.97 -11.09 -13.23
N ASN A 181 -13.41 -9.87 -13.01
CA ASN A 181 -14.80 -9.40 -13.13
C ASN A 181 -15.79 -9.90 -12.10
N ALA A 182 -15.49 -10.82 -11.23
CA ALA A 182 -16.53 -11.32 -10.35
C ALA A 182 -16.10 -11.94 -9.03
N LYS A 183 -14.99 -12.61 -8.98
CA LYS A 183 -14.63 -13.39 -7.79
C LYS A 183 -13.11 -13.53 -7.73
N GLY A 184 -12.41 -12.42 -7.48
CA GLY A 184 -10.94 -12.36 -7.48
C GLY A 184 -10.29 -13.50 -6.72
N TRP A 185 -10.86 -13.86 -5.57
CA TRP A 185 -10.37 -14.95 -4.74
C TRP A 185 -10.51 -16.34 -5.36
N SER A 186 -11.47 -16.56 -6.24
CA SER A 186 -11.59 -17.84 -6.97
C SER A 186 -10.44 -18.05 -7.95
N VAL A 187 -9.82 -16.96 -8.43
CA VAL A 187 -8.62 -17.04 -9.28
C VAL A 187 -7.41 -17.50 -8.48
N LEU A 188 -7.27 -17.03 -7.26
CA LEU A 188 -6.20 -17.46 -6.35
C LEU A 188 -6.30 -18.95 -5.97
N GLN A 189 -7.50 -19.51 -6.02
CA GLN A 189 -7.75 -20.92 -5.74
C GLN A 189 -7.60 -21.80 -6.99
N ALA A 190 -7.58 -21.21 -8.19
CA ALA A 190 -7.49 -21.98 -9.43
C ALA A 190 -6.06 -22.44 -9.69
N ASP A 191 -5.91 -23.68 -10.09
CA ASP A 191 -4.62 -24.28 -10.49
C ASP A 191 -3.95 -23.56 -11.67
N LYS A 192 -4.71 -22.73 -12.37
CA LYS A 192 -4.28 -21.96 -13.56
C LYS A 192 -3.82 -20.53 -13.24
N TYR A 193 -3.82 -20.11 -12.00
CA TYR A 193 -3.42 -18.75 -11.64
C TYR A 193 -1.96 -18.45 -12.03
N TYR A 194 -1.07 -19.45 -11.85
CA TYR A 194 0.34 -19.39 -12.24
C TYR A 194 0.68 -20.55 -13.18
N PRO A 195 0.34 -20.45 -14.48
CA PRO A 195 0.43 -21.57 -15.41
C PRO A 195 1.87 -22.03 -15.71
N ASN A 196 2.87 -21.22 -15.39
CA ASN A 196 4.28 -21.50 -15.76
C ASN A 196 5.04 -22.30 -14.69
N GLU A 197 4.40 -22.72 -13.62
CA GLU A 197 5.09 -23.40 -12.51
C GLU A 197 5.33 -24.90 -12.74
N GLY A 198 4.92 -25.47 -13.86
CA GLY A 198 5.15 -26.88 -14.20
C GLY A 198 4.33 -27.91 -13.40
N TYR A 199 3.67 -27.49 -12.34
CA TYR A 199 2.70 -28.24 -11.53
C TYR A 199 1.67 -27.26 -10.97
N PRO A 200 0.50 -27.72 -10.54
CA PRO A 200 -0.50 -26.84 -9.96
C PRO A 200 0.03 -26.18 -8.67
N VAL A 201 0.37 -24.89 -8.78
CA VAL A 201 0.67 -24.05 -7.62
C VAL A 201 -0.56 -23.19 -7.36
N LYS A 202 -1.07 -23.31 -6.16
CA LYS A 202 -2.20 -22.47 -5.75
C LYS A 202 -1.71 -21.03 -5.61
N GLY A 203 -2.29 -20.11 -6.39
CA GLY A 203 -2.00 -18.69 -6.31
C GLY A 203 -2.17 -18.14 -4.89
N TYR A 204 -3.07 -18.72 -4.12
CA TYR A 204 -3.27 -18.42 -2.72
C TYR A 204 -2.01 -18.64 -1.86
N GLU A 205 -1.25 -19.70 -2.10
CA GLU A 205 0.00 -19.96 -1.37
C GLU A 205 1.06 -18.86 -1.63
N LYS A 206 1.16 -18.38 -2.87
CA LYS A 206 2.02 -17.24 -3.21
C LYS A 206 1.56 -15.94 -2.55
N PHE A 207 0.25 -15.70 -2.51
CA PHE A 207 -0.33 -14.57 -1.82
C PHE A 207 -0.01 -14.61 -0.31
N ILE A 208 -0.16 -15.75 0.35
CA ILE A 208 0.16 -15.92 1.77
C ILE A 208 1.67 -15.77 2.02
N ALA A 209 2.51 -16.31 1.14
CA ALA A 209 3.96 -16.11 1.24
C ALA A 209 4.33 -14.63 1.15
N TYR A 210 3.74 -13.90 0.20
CA TYR A 210 3.91 -12.45 0.08
C TYR A 210 3.44 -11.70 1.35
N ALA A 211 2.27 -12.04 1.86
CA ALA A 211 1.73 -11.44 3.09
C ALA A 211 2.66 -11.66 4.29
N ASN A 212 3.20 -12.87 4.43
CA ASN A 212 4.17 -13.20 5.48
C ASN A 212 5.48 -12.43 5.32
N ASP A 213 5.95 -12.20 4.09
CA ASP A 213 7.13 -11.37 3.84
C ASP A 213 6.91 -9.93 4.31
N LEU A 214 5.77 -9.32 3.95
CA LEU A 214 5.43 -7.99 4.42
C LEU A 214 5.31 -7.91 5.95
N ALA A 215 4.69 -8.91 6.56
CA ALA A 215 4.58 -8.98 8.02
C ALA A 215 5.96 -9.05 8.68
N ARG A 216 6.91 -9.79 8.10
CA ARG A 216 8.31 -9.85 8.58
C ARG A 216 9.01 -8.49 8.44
N ILE A 217 8.84 -7.81 7.31
CA ILE A 217 9.39 -6.46 7.08
C ILE A 217 8.87 -5.50 8.17
N VAL A 218 7.58 -5.43 8.37
CA VAL A 218 6.97 -4.55 9.38
C VAL A 218 7.48 -4.87 10.80
N LYS A 219 7.53 -6.16 11.15
CA LYS A 219 8.06 -6.62 12.45
C LYS A 219 9.53 -6.27 12.65
N SER A 220 10.35 -6.29 11.60
CA SER A 220 11.78 -5.96 11.68
C SER A 220 12.02 -4.52 12.13
N HIS A 221 11.05 -3.63 11.91
CA HIS A 221 11.06 -2.24 12.39
C HIS A 221 10.41 -2.05 13.77
N GLY A 222 10.03 -3.14 14.44
CA GLY A 222 9.39 -3.08 15.76
C GLY A 222 7.90 -2.72 15.73
N LEU A 223 7.28 -2.71 14.55
CA LEU A 223 5.86 -2.44 14.38
C LEU A 223 5.04 -3.74 14.42
N LYS A 224 3.77 -3.64 14.80
CA LYS A 224 2.80 -4.73 14.73
C LYS A 224 2.13 -4.69 13.34
N PRO A 225 2.23 -5.74 12.52
CA PRO A 225 1.51 -5.79 11.26
C PRO A 225 0.01 -5.98 11.51
N MET A 226 -0.78 -5.23 10.75
CA MET A 226 -2.23 -5.36 10.64
C MET A 226 -2.57 -5.62 9.15
N ALA A 227 -3.66 -6.31 8.87
CA ALA A 227 -4.15 -6.56 7.53
C ALA A 227 -5.67 -6.59 7.52
N PHE A 228 -6.26 -6.36 6.36
CA PHE A 228 -7.67 -6.70 6.12
C PHE A 228 -7.79 -8.23 5.99
N ASN A 229 -8.90 -8.79 6.41
CA ASN A 229 -9.02 -10.23 6.59
C ASN A 229 -9.71 -10.98 5.44
N ASP A 230 -10.28 -10.28 4.48
CA ASP A 230 -11.02 -10.91 3.37
C ASP A 230 -10.14 -11.88 2.58
N GLY A 231 -8.87 -11.52 2.26
CA GLY A 231 -7.92 -12.38 1.58
C GLY A 231 -7.39 -13.55 2.41
N ILE A 232 -7.44 -13.45 3.71
CA ILE A 232 -6.93 -14.48 4.63
C ILE A 232 -8.05 -15.46 5.04
N TYR A 233 -9.29 -15.03 4.99
CA TYR A 233 -10.45 -15.79 5.44
C TYR A 233 -10.87 -16.89 4.45
N TYR A 234 -10.59 -16.76 3.16
CA TYR A 234 -11.02 -17.68 2.10
C TYR A 234 -10.10 -18.91 1.91
N ASN A 235 -9.55 -19.39 2.99
CA ASN A 235 -8.69 -20.58 2.98
C ASN A 235 -9.52 -21.88 3.04
#